data_38601205ba2fe37ec7772ce890b2dc08
#
_entry.id   38601205ba2fe37ec7772ce890b2dc08
#
_cell.length_a   1.000
_cell.length_b   1.000
_cell.length_c   1.000
_cell.angle_alpha   90.00
_cell.angle_beta   90.00
_cell.angle_gamma   90.00
#
_symmetry.space_group_name_H-M   'P 1'
#
loop_
_entity.id
_entity.type
_entity.pdbx_description
1 polymer ?
#
loop_
_entity_poly.entity_id
_entity_poly.type
_entity_poly.pdbx_seq_one_letter_code
_entity_poly.pdbx_strand_id
1 'polypeptide(L)'
;MQRRGHRLQVVAPIGSSLANVPLVEISGQLQIAAQTQERTAPVVIPEDAVLANMWRYAAQVQADYDALINFAYDWLPFYLTPFFDRPIAHLVSMGSLTNAMDHAIQQVVTQFPGTIGVHSRAQADTFPFGDQCRSLGNGLDLVLYDFCEVPEERLAWIGRIAPEKGLEDAIAAAYQASLPLHIWGAIQDEAYWQTIRQIYPNAAVQYGGFLPTEQLQRSLGSCRGLLMTPKWVEAFGNVAIEALACGVPVITYRRGGPAEIVEHGKTGWLVEPDSIDGLVEAIARLGEIDRQTCRQQAEQRYSSIAMGDRVEAWLRDMI
;
A
#
# COMPACT_ATOMS: atom_id res chain seq x y z
N MET A 1 1.35 14.16 -11.76
CA MET A 1 2.49 14.76 -12.48
C MET A 1 2.07 15.29 -13.86
N GLN A 2 1.52 14.51 -14.80
CA GLN A 2 1.13 14.98 -16.13
C GLN A 2 0.16 16.20 -16.10
N ARG A 3 -0.89 16.16 -15.25
CA ARG A 3 -1.81 17.31 -15.05
C ARG A 3 -1.11 18.57 -14.49
N ARG A 4 0.14 18.46 -14.06
CA ARG A 4 0.99 19.55 -13.55
C ARG A 4 1.99 20.08 -14.59
N GLY A 5 1.89 19.58 -15.84
CA GLY A 5 2.74 20.01 -16.95
C GLY A 5 4.04 19.23 -17.13
N HIS A 6 4.28 18.19 -16.33
CA HIS A 6 5.44 17.33 -16.53
C HIS A 6 5.24 16.39 -17.72
N ARG A 7 6.27 16.23 -18.54
CA ARG A 7 6.34 15.20 -19.57
C ARG A 7 6.73 13.88 -18.93
N LEU A 8 5.88 12.88 -19.05
CA LEU A 8 6.07 11.56 -18.45
C LEU A 8 6.12 10.48 -19.52
N GLN A 9 6.90 9.46 -19.27
CA GLN A 9 6.86 8.18 -19.95
C GLN A 9 6.95 7.07 -18.91
N VAL A 10 6.11 6.07 -19.02
CA VAL A 10 6.16 4.89 -18.15
C VAL A 10 6.76 3.74 -18.94
N VAL A 11 7.66 3.00 -18.31
CA VAL A 11 8.25 1.77 -18.85
C VAL A 11 7.74 0.61 -17.99
N ALA A 12 7.10 -0.38 -18.57
CA ALA A 12 6.50 -1.49 -17.84
C ALA A 12 6.55 -2.80 -18.65
N PRO A 13 6.34 -3.95 -18.01
CA PRO A 13 6.25 -5.22 -18.71
C PRO A 13 5.12 -5.24 -19.75
N ILE A 14 5.32 -6.03 -20.82
CA ILE A 14 4.29 -6.24 -21.86
C ILE A 14 2.96 -6.71 -21.23
N GLY A 15 1.84 -6.20 -21.75
CA GLY A 15 0.50 -6.43 -21.22
C GLY A 15 0.08 -5.49 -20.10
N SER A 16 0.94 -4.53 -19.72
CA SER A 16 0.57 -3.42 -18.82
C SER A 16 -0.37 -2.45 -19.53
N SER A 17 -1.29 -1.83 -18.81
CA SER A 17 -2.21 -0.83 -19.34
C SER A 17 -2.28 0.39 -18.45
N LEU A 18 -2.12 1.56 -19.05
CA LEU A 18 -2.24 2.85 -18.36
C LEU A 18 -3.10 3.81 -19.19
N ALA A 19 -4.08 4.42 -18.57
CA ALA A 19 -4.88 5.44 -19.22
C ALA A 19 -4.10 6.77 -19.32
N ASN A 20 -4.06 7.35 -20.52
CA ASN A 20 -3.58 8.71 -20.78
C ASN A 20 -2.10 9.01 -20.43
N VAL A 21 -1.25 8.01 -20.28
CA VAL A 21 0.19 8.19 -20.07
C VAL A 21 0.94 7.39 -21.15
N PRO A 22 1.94 7.96 -21.83
CA PRO A 22 2.78 7.21 -22.77
C PRO A 22 3.42 6.00 -22.07
N LEU A 23 3.16 4.81 -22.60
CA LEU A 23 3.65 3.54 -22.07
C LEU A 23 4.59 2.90 -23.08
N VAL A 24 5.76 2.48 -22.61
CA VAL A 24 6.70 1.63 -23.36
C VAL A 24 6.64 0.25 -22.72
N GLU A 25 6.17 -0.71 -23.50
CA GLU A 25 6.05 -2.09 -23.06
C GLU A 25 7.33 -2.85 -23.40
N ILE A 26 7.88 -3.55 -22.42
CA ILE A 26 9.11 -4.32 -22.53
C ILE A 26 8.81 -5.80 -22.28
N SER A 27 9.28 -6.67 -23.15
CA SER A 27 9.21 -8.12 -22.99
C SER A 27 10.32 -8.66 -22.09
N GLY A 28 10.11 -9.85 -21.55
CA GLY A 28 11.06 -10.57 -20.72
C GLY A 28 10.39 -11.35 -19.59
N GLN A 29 11.20 -12.05 -18.82
CA GLN A 29 10.74 -12.83 -17.66
C GLN A 29 10.64 -11.95 -16.41
N LEU A 30 9.56 -12.11 -15.65
CA LEU A 30 9.39 -11.46 -14.34
C LEU A 30 10.31 -12.13 -13.31
N GLN A 31 10.88 -11.32 -12.41
CA GLN A 31 11.59 -11.82 -11.23
C GLN A 31 10.63 -12.42 -10.20
N ILE A 32 11.20 -13.24 -9.31
CA ILE A 32 10.48 -13.77 -8.15
C ILE A 32 10.19 -12.60 -7.20
N ALA A 33 8.93 -12.47 -6.79
CA ALA A 33 8.50 -11.40 -5.89
C ALA A 33 9.25 -11.47 -4.55
N ALA A 34 9.80 -10.34 -4.08
CA ALA A 34 10.62 -10.28 -2.88
C ALA A 34 9.88 -10.77 -1.61
N GLN A 35 8.57 -10.56 -1.51
CA GLN A 35 7.75 -11.01 -0.39
C GLN A 35 7.56 -12.54 -0.29
N THR A 36 7.97 -13.29 -1.31
CA THR A 36 7.94 -14.76 -1.29
C THR A 36 9.31 -15.37 -1.05
N GLN A 37 10.33 -14.53 -0.82
CA GLN A 37 11.70 -14.96 -0.62
C GLN A 37 12.06 -14.98 0.87
N GLU A 38 12.97 -15.87 1.24
CA GLU A 38 13.55 -15.88 2.58
C GLU A 38 14.52 -14.69 2.79
N ARG A 39 14.73 -14.30 4.04
CA ARG A 39 15.62 -13.18 4.44
C ARG A 39 17.01 -13.28 3.83
N THR A 40 17.56 -14.49 3.70
CA THR A 40 18.90 -14.79 3.21
C THR A 40 18.93 -15.23 1.75
N ALA A 41 17.82 -15.12 1.03
CA ALA A 41 17.75 -15.54 -0.37
C ALA A 41 18.79 -14.81 -1.22
N PRO A 42 19.49 -15.53 -2.13
CA PRO A 42 20.42 -14.92 -3.06
C PRO A 42 19.67 -14.08 -4.09
N VAL A 43 20.36 -13.08 -4.65
CA VAL A 43 19.84 -12.35 -5.81
C VAL A 43 19.86 -13.26 -7.03
N VAL A 44 18.70 -13.45 -7.66
CA VAL A 44 18.55 -14.24 -8.88
C VAL A 44 17.98 -13.35 -9.98
N ILE A 45 18.71 -13.24 -11.08
CA ILE A 45 18.28 -12.49 -12.27
C ILE A 45 17.99 -13.51 -13.38
N PRO A 46 16.76 -13.59 -13.91
CA PRO A 46 16.44 -14.46 -15.07
C PRO A 46 17.30 -14.13 -16.29
N GLU A 47 17.52 -15.11 -17.18
CA GLU A 47 18.34 -14.94 -18.37
C GLU A 47 17.83 -13.79 -19.27
N ASP A 48 16.51 -13.70 -19.46
CA ASP A 48 15.84 -12.59 -20.16
C ASP A 48 14.96 -11.79 -19.19
N ALA A 49 15.60 -11.19 -18.17
CA ALA A 49 14.88 -10.44 -17.13
C ALA A 49 14.22 -9.18 -17.70
N VAL A 50 12.90 -9.07 -17.60
CA VAL A 50 12.16 -7.90 -18.07
C VAL A 50 12.65 -6.61 -17.41
N LEU A 51 12.97 -6.66 -16.12
CA LEU A 51 13.49 -5.50 -15.38
C LEU A 51 14.87 -5.05 -15.93
N ALA A 52 15.77 -5.98 -16.26
CA ALA A 52 17.05 -5.65 -16.90
C ALA A 52 16.84 -5.00 -18.27
N ASN A 53 15.87 -5.49 -19.05
CA ASN A 53 15.52 -4.92 -20.36
C ASN A 53 14.91 -3.50 -20.19
N MET A 54 14.06 -3.28 -19.19
CA MET A 54 13.50 -1.96 -18.86
C MET A 54 14.60 -0.96 -18.49
N TRP A 55 15.57 -1.36 -17.65
CA TRP A 55 16.69 -0.49 -17.26
C TRP A 55 17.68 -0.24 -18.40
N ARG A 56 17.87 -1.20 -19.31
CA ARG A 56 18.63 -0.97 -20.56
C ARG A 56 17.96 0.08 -21.43
N TYR A 57 16.64 0.03 -21.58
CA TYR A 57 15.89 1.07 -22.29
C TYR A 57 16.00 2.43 -21.56
N ALA A 58 15.81 2.46 -20.24
CA ALA A 58 15.94 3.69 -19.46
C ALA A 58 17.33 4.35 -19.64
N ALA A 59 18.41 3.56 -19.68
CA ALA A 59 19.76 4.05 -19.94
C ALA A 59 19.91 4.72 -21.30
N GLN A 60 19.23 4.20 -22.33
CA GLN A 60 19.28 4.77 -23.68
C GLN A 60 18.57 6.11 -23.80
N VAL A 61 17.49 6.32 -23.02
CA VAL A 61 16.64 7.51 -23.12
C VAL A 61 16.81 8.50 -21.98
N GLN A 62 17.65 8.20 -20.98
CA GLN A 62 17.80 9.03 -19.77
C GLN A 62 18.11 10.51 -20.07
N ALA A 63 18.85 10.78 -21.16
CA ALA A 63 19.21 12.15 -21.54
C ALA A 63 18.00 13.04 -21.87
N ASP A 64 16.86 12.44 -22.23
CA ASP A 64 15.63 13.15 -22.58
C ASP A 64 14.80 13.56 -21.37
N TYR A 65 15.20 13.19 -20.14
CA TYR A 65 14.48 13.39 -18.89
C TYR A 65 15.36 14.07 -17.84
N ASP A 66 14.75 14.78 -16.91
CA ASP A 66 15.45 15.43 -15.79
C ASP A 66 15.74 14.44 -14.65
N ALA A 67 14.87 13.44 -14.45
CA ALA A 67 15.00 12.39 -13.46
C ALA A 67 14.27 11.12 -13.86
N LEU A 68 14.65 10.00 -13.24
CA LEU A 68 13.94 8.72 -13.31
C LEU A 68 13.28 8.42 -11.97
N ILE A 69 12.14 7.73 -12.00
CA ILE A 69 11.49 7.22 -10.78
C ILE A 69 11.41 5.69 -10.88
N ASN A 70 12.00 5.02 -9.92
CA ASN A 70 11.90 3.57 -9.76
C ASN A 70 10.79 3.20 -8.79
N PHE A 71 9.87 2.33 -9.24
CA PHE A 71 8.83 1.72 -8.41
C PHE A 71 9.08 0.24 -8.15
N ALA A 72 10.07 -0.36 -8.82
CA ALA A 72 10.36 -1.77 -8.63
C ALA A 72 11.12 -2.00 -7.31
N TYR A 73 10.55 -2.83 -6.45
CA TYR A 73 11.24 -3.34 -5.26
C TYR A 73 12.05 -4.57 -5.67
N ASP A 74 13.22 -4.32 -6.26
CA ASP A 74 14.16 -5.32 -6.74
C ASP A 74 15.60 -4.80 -6.58
N TRP A 75 16.56 -5.70 -6.43
CA TRP A 75 17.97 -5.37 -6.23
C TRP A 75 18.59 -4.57 -7.38
N LEU A 76 18.23 -4.92 -8.62
CA LEU A 76 18.88 -4.41 -9.84
C LEU A 76 18.80 -2.88 -9.99
N PRO A 77 17.64 -2.20 -9.79
CA PRO A 77 17.55 -0.74 -9.89
C PRO A 77 18.52 -0.02 -8.95
N PHE A 78 18.65 -0.50 -7.72
CA PHE A 78 19.53 0.11 -6.72
C PHE A 78 21.00 -0.09 -7.09
N TYR A 79 21.36 -1.29 -7.55
CA TYR A 79 22.71 -1.58 -8.03
C TYR A 79 23.10 -0.71 -9.23
N LEU A 80 22.18 -0.44 -10.15
CA LEU A 80 22.41 0.35 -11.36
C LEU A 80 22.49 1.85 -11.12
N THR A 81 22.01 2.36 -9.98
CA THR A 81 21.94 3.80 -9.70
C THR A 81 23.25 4.56 -9.97
N PRO A 82 24.45 4.08 -9.56
CA PRO A 82 25.70 4.78 -9.81
C PRO A 82 26.13 4.87 -11.28
N PHE A 83 25.47 4.13 -12.16
CA PHE A 83 25.83 4.07 -13.59
C PHE A 83 24.94 4.95 -14.48
N PHE A 84 24.03 5.72 -13.87
CA PHE A 84 23.16 6.66 -14.58
C PHE A 84 23.64 8.09 -14.39
N ASP A 85 23.54 8.89 -15.45
CA ASP A 85 23.88 10.32 -15.43
C ASP A 85 22.75 11.16 -14.83
N ARG A 86 21.52 10.66 -14.89
CA ARG A 86 20.35 11.34 -14.34
C ARG A 86 20.02 10.81 -12.95
N PRO A 87 19.54 11.67 -12.03
CA PRO A 87 19.15 11.22 -10.70
C PRO A 87 18.00 10.20 -10.79
N ILE A 88 18.09 9.17 -9.95
CA ILE A 88 17.06 8.15 -9.80
C ILE A 88 16.41 8.27 -8.44
N ALA A 89 15.12 8.58 -8.42
CA ALA A 89 14.28 8.55 -7.24
C ALA A 89 13.72 7.13 -7.05
N HIS A 90 13.95 6.49 -5.90
CA HIS A 90 13.44 5.16 -5.62
C HIS A 90 12.27 5.23 -4.63
N LEU A 91 11.04 5.01 -5.08
CA LEU A 91 9.90 4.85 -4.20
C LEU A 91 9.80 3.38 -3.76
N VAL A 92 10.31 3.11 -2.59
CA VAL A 92 10.37 1.78 -1.99
C VAL A 92 8.98 1.38 -1.49
N SER A 93 8.43 0.29 -2.00
CA SER A 93 7.04 -0.13 -1.73
C SER A 93 6.90 -1.12 -0.57
N MET A 94 8.00 -1.70 -0.09
CA MET A 94 8.02 -2.71 0.97
C MET A 94 8.92 -2.27 2.12
N GLY A 95 8.73 -2.85 3.31
CA GLY A 95 9.70 -2.78 4.39
C GLY A 95 10.93 -3.66 4.10
N SER A 96 11.78 -3.79 5.09
CA SER A 96 12.96 -4.66 5.05
C SER A 96 12.54 -6.14 4.93
N LEU A 97 12.78 -6.76 3.78
CA LEU A 97 12.42 -8.16 3.48
C LEU A 97 13.64 -9.07 3.36
N THR A 98 14.66 -8.67 2.60
CA THR A 98 15.86 -9.49 2.37
C THR A 98 17.13 -8.71 2.65
N ASN A 99 18.17 -9.40 3.11
CA ASN A 99 19.48 -8.79 3.41
C ASN A 99 20.09 -8.16 2.16
N ALA A 100 19.92 -8.77 0.99
CA ALA A 100 20.45 -8.24 -0.26
C ALA A 100 19.81 -6.90 -0.65
N MET A 101 18.48 -6.78 -0.47
CA MET A 101 17.76 -5.52 -0.71
C MET A 101 18.19 -4.44 0.27
N ASP A 102 18.22 -4.74 1.57
CA ASP A 102 18.62 -3.78 2.59
C ASP A 102 20.02 -3.22 2.31
N HIS A 103 20.97 -4.10 1.93
CA HIS A 103 22.32 -3.68 1.59
C HIS A 103 22.37 -2.77 0.35
N ALA A 104 21.64 -3.14 -0.71
CA ALA A 104 21.61 -2.33 -1.94
C ALA A 104 20.97 -0.96 -1.71
N ILE A 105 19.86 -0.89 -0.97
CA ILE A 105 19.20 0.37 -0.62
C ILE A 105 20.11 1.22 0.26
N GLN A 106 20.80 0.62 1.25
CA GLN A 106 21.75 1.33 2.11
C GLN A 106 22.90 1.96 1.32
N GLN A 107 23.44 1.27 0.33
CA GLN A 107 24.48 1.83 -0.54
C GLN A 107 23.97 3.07 -1.29
N VAL A 108 22.74 3.01 -1.84
CA VAL A 108 22.14 4.16 -2.54
C VAL A 108 21.90 5.32 -1.57
N VAL A 109 21.31 5.08 -0.40
CA VAL A 109 21.08 6.11 0.63
C VAL A 109 22.39 6.84 0.99
N THR A 110 23.49 6.07 1.11
CA THR A 110 24.79 6.64 1.50
C THR A 110 25.44 7.47 0.40
N GLN A 111 25.35 6.99 -0.85
CA GLN A 111 26.01 7.64 -2.00
C GLN A 111 25.14 8.74 -2.63
N PHE A 112 23.82 8.60 -2.56
CA PHE A 112 22.84 9.50 -3.17
C PHE A 112 21.77 9.89 -2.14
N PRO A 113 22.11 10.72 -1.13
CA PRO A 113 21.18 11.09 -0.07
C PRO A 113 19.94 11.80 -0.64
N GLY A 114 18.78 11.52 -0.02
CA GLY A 114 17.50 12.11 -0.43
C GLY A 114 16.78 11.40 -1.58
N THR A 115 17.39 10.37 -2.20
CA THR A 115 16.80 9.65 -3.35
C THR A 115 15.88 8.50 -2.97
N ILE A 116 15.80 8.13 -1.68
CA ILE A 116 14.93 7.06 -1.20
C ILE A 116 13.65 7.63 -0.60
N GLY A 117 12.53 7.34 -1.25
CA GLY A 117 11.18 7.60 -0.77
C GLY A 117 10.53 6.33 -0.23
N VAL A 118 9.74 6.46 0.83
CA VAL A 118 8.94 5.41 1.45
C VAL A 118 7.51 5.89 1.65
N HIS A 119 6.59 4.99 1.94
CA HIS A 119 5.20 5.37 2.12
C HIS A 119 4.86 5.83 3.55
N SER A 120 5.53 5.29 4.58
CA SER A 120 5.27 5.65 5.97
C SER A 120 6.55 5.67 6.80
N ARG A 121 6.48 6.28 7.98
CA ARG A 121 7.59 6.23 8.94
C ARG A 121 7.77 4.82 9.49
N ALA A 122 6.68 4.12 9.79
CA ALA A 122 6.72 2.73 10.24
C ALA A 122 7.41 1.80 9.22
N GLN A 123 7.22 2.06 7.92
CA GLN A 123 7.96 1.35 6.88
C GLN A 123 9.46 1.72 6.93
N ALA A 124 9.80 3.00 7.03
CA ALA A 124 11.19 3.47 7.15
C ALA A 124 11.89 2.79 8.33
N ASP A 125 11.23 2.72 9.48
CA ASP A 125 11.77 2.14 10.72
C ASP A 125 12.07 0.63 10.63
N THR A 126 11.62 -0.05 9.56
CA THR A 126 12.06 -1.42 9.29
C THR A 126 13.50 -1.51 8.77
N PHE A 127 14.06 -0.40 8.30
CA PHE A 127 15.42 -0.31 7.78
C PHE A 127 16.38 0.35 8.82
N PRO A 128 17.64 -0.08 8.93
CA PRO A 128 18.61 0.55 9.83
C PRO A 128 18.96 1.99 9.45
N PHE A 129 18.62 2.42 8.22
CA PHE A 129 18.83 3.75 7.66
C PHE A 129 17.51 4.54 7.48
N GLY A 130 16.45 4.14 8.16
CA GLY A 130 15.11 4.71 7.97
C GLY A 130 15.03 6.23 8.16
N ASP A 131 15.86 6.82 9.01
CA ASP A 131 15.93 8.26 9.22
C ASP A 131 16.39 9.06 7.98
N GLN A 132 17.04 8.39 7.02
CA GLN A 132 17.49 8.97 5.76
C GLN A 132 16.44 8.83 4.64
N CYS A 133 15.35 8.11 4.90
CA CYS A 133 14.26 7.93 3.94
C CYS A 133 13.24 9.06 4.06
N ARG A 134 12.72 9.52 2.92
CA ARG A 134 11.67 10.52 2.87
C ARG A 134 10.28 9.84 2.86
N SER A 135 9.45 10.12 3.87
CA SER A 135 8.08 9.61 3.88
C SER A 135 7.20 10.44 2.93
N LEU A 136 6.61 9.78 1.95
CA LEU A 136 5.81 10.40 0.88
C LEU A 136 4.32 10.10 1.01
N GLY A 137 3.94 9.09 1.80
CA GLY A 137 2.57 8.60 1.82
C GLY A 137 2.15 7.95 0.51
N ASN A 138 0.84 7.94 0.28
CA ASN A 138 0.26 7.56 -1.01
C ASN A 138 -0.90 8.51 -1.36
N GLY A 139 -1.50 8.32 -2.55
CA GLY A 139 -2.62 9.15 -3.00
C GLY A 139 -3.58 8.39 -3.90
N LEU A 140 -4.84 8.82 -3.88
CA LEU A 140 -5.94 8.26 -4.66
C LEU A 140 -6.49 9.29 -5.64
N ASP A 141 -7.01 8.81 -6.77
CA ASP A 141 -7.91 9.63 -7.58
C ASP A 141 -9.30 9.58 -6.92
N LEU A 142 -9.61 10.60 -6.14
CA LEU A 142 -10.82 10.66 -5.32
C LEU A 142 -12.11 10.73 -6.15
N VAL A 143 -12.03 10.98 -7.46
CA VAL A 143 -13.19 10.92 -8.38
C VAL A 143 -13.74 9.48 -8.46
N LEU A 144 -12.93 8.48 -8.18
CA LEU A 144 -13.33 7.08 -8.19
C LEU A 144 -14.04 6.62 -6.90
N TYR A 145 -14.12 7.48 -5.86
CA TYR A 145 -14.60 7.13 -4.53
C TYR A 145 -15.79 8.00 -4.14
N ASP A 146 -16.97 7.42 -4.09
CA ASP A 146 -18.21 8.08 -3.70
C ASP A 146 -18.30 8.18 -2.17
N PHE A 147 -18.66 9.37 -1.67
CA PHE A 147 -18.98 9.54 -0.25
C PHE A 147 -20.32 8.88 0.08
N CYS A 148 -20.37 8.10 1.14
CA CYS A 148 -21.59 7.49 1.66
C CYS A 148 -21.89 8.01 3.08
N GLU A 149 -22.97 8.74 3.25
CA GLU A 149 -23.35 9.33 4.54
C GLU A 149 -23.99 8.31 5.48
N VAL A 150 -24.86 7.45 4.95
CA VAL A 150 -25.65 6.51 5.74
C VAL A 150 -25.20 5.07 5.47
N PRO A 151 -24.48 4.44 6.41
CA PRO A 151 -24.01 3.08 6.26
C PRO A 151 -25.10 2.05 6.57
N GLU A 152 -24.91 0.84 6.08
CA GLU A 152 -25.59 -0.36 6.54
C GLU A 152 -24.89 -0.92 7.79
N GLU A 153 -25.63 -1.71 8.62
CA GLU A 153 -25.11 -2.34 9.84
C GLU A 153 -24.23 -3.56 9.52
N ARG A 154 -23.10 -3.31 8.84
CA ARG A 154 -22.10 -4.31 8.48
C ARG A 154 -20.68 -3.73 8.53
N LEU A 155 -19.71 -4.59 8.76
CA LEU A 155 -18.29 -4.26 8.77
C LEU A 155 -17.62 -4.71 7.47
N ALA A 156 -16.52 -4.06 7.12
CA ALA A 156 -15.66 -4.44 6.00
C ALA A 156 -14.32 -5.00 6.51
N TRP A 157 -13.77 -5.94 5.77
CA TRP A 157 -12.35 -6.30 5.79
C TRP A 157 -11.89 -6.47 4.34
N ILE A 158 -10.75 -5.87 3.98
CA ILE A 158 -10.23 -5.88 2.61
C ILE A 158 -8.73 -6.20 2.64
N GLY A 159 -8.34 -7.22 1.89
CA GLY A 159 -6.95 -7.63 1.77
C GLY A 159 -6.77 -8.99 1.12
N ARG A 160 -5.51 -9.37 0.86
CA ARG A 160 -5.19 -10.74 0.52
C ARG A 160 -5.49 -11.62 1.74
N ILE A 161 -6.19 -12.72 1.55
CA ILE A 161 -6.47 -13.67 2.64
C ILE A 161 -5.20 -14.50 2.85
N ALA A 162 -4.41 -14.10 3.84
CA ALA A 162 -3.13 -14.68 4.24
C ALA A 162 -2.86 -14.35 5.71
N PRO A 163 -2.07 -15.18 6.44
CA PRO A 163 -1.87 -15.05 7.89
C PRO A 163 -1.38 -13.68 8.34
N GLU A 164 -0.50 -13.06 7.58
CA GLU A 164 0.05 -11.73 7.93
C GLU A 164 -0.99 -10.60 7.91
N LYS A 165 -2.17 -10.83 7.31
CA LYS A 165 -3.26 -9.85 7.28
C LYS A 165 -4.23 -10.00 8.45
N GLY A 166 -4.17 -11.10 9.21
CA GLY A 166 -4.86 -11.29 10.48
C GLY A 166 -6.38 -11.29 10.38
N LEU A 167 -6.96 -11.86 9.32
CA LEU A 167 -8.41 -11.91 9.12
C LEU A 167 -9.15 -12.59 10.27
N GLU A 168 -8.52 -13.55 10.95
CA GLU A 168 -9.09 -14.25 12.09
C GLU A 168 -9.52 -13.32 13.23
N ASP A 169 -8.72 -12.27 13.52
CA ASP A 169 -9.05 -11.29 14.55
C ASP A 169 -10.26 -10.42 14.17
N ALA A 170 -10.34 -10.03 12.88
CA ALA A 170 -11.48 -9.28 12.38
C ALA A 170 -12.78 -10.09 12.45
N ILE A 171 -12.72 -11.39 12.10
CA ILE A 171 -13.88 -12.29 12.22
C ILE A 171 -14.26 -12.49 13.68
N ALA A 172 -13.29 -12.72 14.59
CA ALA A 172 -13.54 -12.86 16.01
C ALA A 172 -14.24 -11.63 16.61
N ALA A 173 -13.72 -10.43 16.29
CA ALA A 173 -14.27 -9.18 16.77
C ALA A 173 -15.69 -8.91 16.21
N ALA A 174 -15.92 -9.13 14.92
CA ALA A 174 -17.23 -8.97 14.30
C ALA A 174 -18.26 -9.95 14.89
N TYR A 175 -17.85 -11.21 15.12
CA TYR A 175 -18.68 -12.24 15.74
C TYR A 175 -19.10 -11.85 17.17
N GLN A 176 -18.14 -11.38 18.00
CA GLN A 176 -18.45 -10.93 19.36
C GLN A 176 -19.33 -9.66 19.36
N ALA A 177 -19.14 -8.76 18.41
CA ALA A 177 -19.96 -7.57 18.23
C ALA A 177 -21.35 -7.87 17.61
N SER A 178 -21.60 -9.12 17.18
CA SER A 178 -22.85 -9.54 16.51
C SER A 178 -23.15 -8.75 15.24
N LEU A 179 -22.10 -8.36 14.48
CA LEU A 179 -22.22 -7.64 13.21
C LEU A 179 -21.73 -8.52 12.05
N PRO A 180 -22.39 -8.45 10.88
CA PRO A 180 -21.91 -9.10 9.67
C PRO A 180 -20.56 -8.51 9.23
N LEU A 181 -19.63 -9.39 8.80
CA LEU A 181 -18.35 -9.00 8.21
C LEU A 181 -18.32 -9.35 6.72
N HIS A 182 -18.18 -8.34 5.89
CA HIS A 182 -17.97 -8.51 4.46
C HIS A 182 -16.49 -8.48 4.14
N ILE A 183 -16.02 -9.49 3.41
CA ILE A 183 -14.62 -9.72 3.11
C ILE A 183 -14.39 -9.64 1.61
N TRP A 184 -13.44 -8.80 1.18
CA TRP A 184 -13.03 -8.70 -0.22
C TRP A 184 -11.53 -8.85 -0.37
N GLY A 185 -11.13 -9.57 -1.43
CA GLY A 185 -9.75 -9.78 -1.81
C GLY A 185 -9.49 -11.20 -2.30
N ALA A 186 -8.29 -11.45 -2.80
CA ALA A 186 -7.91 -12.76 -3.29
C ALA A 186 -7.52 -13.69 -2.13
N ILE A 187 -7.95 -14.94 -2.20
CA ILE A 187 -7.45 -16.00 -1.31
C ILE A 187 -6.05 -16.37 -1.80
N GLN A 188 -5.05 -16.04 -1.01
CA GLN A 188 -3.65 -16.39 -1.29
C GLN A 188 -3.25 -17.68 -0.55
N ASP A 189 -3.82 -17.93 0.63
CA ASP A 189 -3.60 -19.12 1.43
C ASP A 189 -4.96 -19.80 1.69
N GLU A 190 -5.25 -20.83 0.91
CA GLU A 190 -6.51 -21.60 1.01
C GLU A 190 -6.59 -22.37 2.33
N ALA A 191 -5.47 -22.92 2.83
CA ALA A 191 -5.46 -23.67 4.08
C ALA A 191 -5.78 -22.78 5.28
N TYR A 192 -5.21 -21.57 5.30
CA TYR A 192 -5.51 -20.53 6.29
C TYR A 192 -7.01 -20.15 6.24
N TRP A 193 -7.54 -19.89 5.04
CA TRP A 193 -8.95 -19.55 4.87
C TRP A 193 -9.89 -20.63 5.39
N GLN A 194 -9.64 -21.89 5.04
CA GLN A 194 -10.45 -23.03 5.52
C GLN A 194 -10.36 -23.19 7.04
N THR A 195 -9.18 -23.00 7.62
CA THR A 195 -8.97 -23.06 9.07
C THR A 195 -9.82 -22.02 9.81
N ILE A 196 -9.82 -20.78 9.35
CA ILE A 196 -10.61 -19.70 9.97
C ILE A 196 -12.11 -20.01 9.90
N ARG A 197 -12.60 -20.49 8.77
CA ARG A 197 -14.01 -20.87 8.62
C ARG A 197 -14.45 -22.00 9.53
N GLN A 198 -13.55 -22.92 9.87
CA GLN A 198 -13.81 -23.99 10.82
C GLN A 198 -13.85 -23.47 12.27
N ILE A 199 -13.00 -22.51 12.62
CA ILE A 199 -12.96 -21.91 13.97
C ILE A 199 -14.22 -21.09 14.25
N TYR A 200 -14.75 -20.38 13.23
CA TYR A 200 -15.91 -19.50 13.38
C TYR A 200 -17.08 -19.90 12.46
N PRO A 201 -17.63 -21.13 12.60
CA PRO A 201 -18.64 -21.65 11.67
C PRO A 201 -19.97 -20.88 11.71
N ASN A 202 -20.25 -20.16 12.81
CA ASN A 202 -21.48 -19.40 13.02
C ASN A 202 -21.29 -17.89 12.83
N ALA A 203 -20.09 -17.42 12.47
CA ALA A 203 -19.86 -16.02 12.20
C ALA A 203 -20.61 -15.58 10.92
N ALA A 204 -21.27 -14.44 10.98
CA ALA A 204 -21.97 -13.85 9.84
C ALA A 204 -20.94 -13.25 8.85
N VAL A 205 -20.22 -14.11 8.15
CA VAL A 205 -19.16 -13.75 7.20
C VAL A 205 -19.66 -13.91 5.77
N GLN A 206 -19.49 -12.86 4.98
CA GLN A 206 -19.78 -12.88 3.54
C GLN A 206 -18.51 -12.60 2.75
N TYR A 207 -18.04 -13.59 1.99
CA TYR A 207 -16.91 -13.44 1.08
C TYR A 207 -17.39 -12.98 -0.29
N GLY A 208 -16.94 -11.81 -0.74
CA GLY A 208 -17.31 -11.17 -2.00
C GLY A 208 -16.26 -11.29 -3.11
N GLY A 209 -15.17 -12.05 -2.88
CA GLY A 209 -14.11 -12.22 -3.86
C GLY A 209 -13.27 -10.95 -4.09
N PHE A 210 -12.54 -10.92 -5.20
CA PHE A 210 -11.81 -9.74 -5.64
C PHE A 210 -12.72 -8.86 -6.49
N LEU A 211 -12.81 -7.58 -6.15
CA LEU A 211 -13.60 -6.59 -6.88
C LEU A 211 -12.69 -5.50 -7.49
N PRO A 212 -12.97 -5.04 -8.71
CA PRO A 212 -12.38 -3.81 -9.24
C PRO A 212 -12.71 -2.61 -8.37
N THR A 213 -11.86 -1.58 -8.36
CA THR A 213 -12.00 -0.38 -7.51
C THR A 213 -13.38 0.25 -7.56
N GLU A 214 -13.98 0.38 -8.75
CA GLU A 214 -15.30 0.99 -8.92
C GLU A 214 -16.43 0.23 -8.19
N GLN A 215 -16.35 -1.10 -8.12
CA GLN A 215 -17.33 -1.93 -7.40
C GLN A 215 -16.96 -2.00 -5.91
N LEU A 216 -15.69 -2.16 -5.60
CA LEU A 216 -15.20 -2.25 -4.23
C LEU A 216 -15.54 -0.99 -3.43
N GLN A 217 -15.31 0.20 -3.98
CA GLN A 217 -15.53 1.45 -3.28
C GLN A 217 -17.02 1.64 -2.90
N ARG A 218 -17.97 1.23 -3.75
CA ARG A 218 -19.41 1.27 -3.42
C ARG A 218 -19.76 0.31 -2.30
N SER A 219 -19.23 -0.91 -2.36
CA SER A 219 -19.45 -1.93 -1.33
C SER A 219 -18.81 -1.54 0.00
N LEU A 220 -17.59 -1.00 -0.02
CA LEU A 220 -16.90 -0.47 1.14
C LEU A 220 -17.63 0.73 1.72
N GLY A 221 -18.02 1.70 0.87
CA GLY A 221 -18.68 2.94 1.28
C GLY A 221 -19.95 2.72 2.09
N SER A 222 -20.70 1.67 1.78
CA SER A 222 -21.91 1.30 2.53
C SER A 222 -21.65 0.58 3.86
N CYS A 223 -20.40 0.21 4.18
CA CYS A 223 -20.09 -0.40 5.46
C CYS A 223 -20.01 0.63 6.59
N ARG A 224 -20.33 0.20 7.82
CA ARG A 224 -20.27 1.01 9.03
C ARG A 224 -18.84 1.33 9.44
N GLY A 225 -17.89 0.42 9.18
CA GLY A 225 -16.48 0.60 9.45
C GLY A 225 -15.62 -0.46 8.75
N LEU A 226 -14.34 -0.13 8.55
CA LEU A 226 -13.33 -1.06 8.04
C LEU A 226 -12.49 -1.58 9.20
N LEU A 227 -12.32 -2.91 9.28
CA LEU A 227 -11.34 -3.55 10.17
C LEU A 227 -10.05 -3.84 9.41
N MET A 228 -8.93 -3.40 9.97
CA MET A 228 -7.58 -3.75 9.50
C MET A 228 -6.78 -4.34 10.66
N THR A 229 -6.43 -5.60 10.56
CA THR A 229 -5.86 -6.40 11.66
C THR A 229 -4.48 -6.99 11.31
N PRO A 230 -3.53 -6.21 10.73
CA PRO A 230 -2.28 -6.77 10.24
C PRO A 230 -1.43 -7.35 11.40
N LYS A 231 -0.88 -8.56 11.20
CA LYS A 231 0.06 -9.21 12.12
C LYS A 231 1.52 -8.80 11.86
N TRP A 232 1.78 -8.10 10.77
CA TRP A 232 3.08 -7.59 10.35
C TRP A 232 3.11 -6.06 10.32
N VAL A 233 4.29 -5.47 10.06
CA VAL A 233 4.42 -4.04 9.80
C VAL A 233 3.98 -3.76 8.36
N GLU A 234 2.71 -3.37 8.18
CA GLU A 234 2.20 -2.95 6.88
C GLU A 234 2.90 -1.66 6.43
N ALA A 235 3.44 -1.63 5.22
CA ALA A 235 4.21 -0.48 4.74
C ALA A 235 3.39 0.82 4.68
N PHE A 236 2.11 0.74 4.28
CA PHE A 236 1.21 1.91 4.24
C PHE A 236 -0.22 1.57 4.63
N GLY A 237 -0.89 0.68 3.87
CA GLY A 237 -2.30 0.36 4.08
C GLY A 237 -3.24 1.19 3.21
N ASN A 238 -3.13 1.03 1.88
CA ASN A 238 -3.97 1.74 0.91
C ASN A 238 -5.47 1.63 1.21
N VAL A 239 -5.92 0.48 1.70
CA VAL A 239 -7.32 0.23 2.04
C VAL A 239 -7.85 1.21 3.10
N ALA A 240 -6.98 1.68 4.03
CA ALA A 240 -7.37 2.71 5.00
C ALA A 240 -7.73 4.03 4.30
N ILE A 241 -6.90 4.51 3.38
CA ILE A 241 -7.20 5.76 2.66
C ILE A 241 -8.38 5.61 1.69
N GLU A 242 -8.60 4.42 1.13
CA GLU A 242 -9.78 4.09 0.32
C GLU A 242 -11.06 4.16 1.16
N ALA A 243 -11.04 3.62 2.39
CA ALA A 243 -12.14 3.71 3.34
C ALA A 243 -12.42 5.17 3.72
N LEU A 244 -11.40 5.93 4.08
CA LEU A 244 -11.55 7.36 4.39
C LEU A 244 -12.12 8.14 3.21
N ALA A 245 -11.72 7.82 1.97
CA ALA A 245 -12.23 8.43 0.77
C ALA A 245 -13.74 8.21 0.57
N CYS A 246 -14.27 7.06 1.01
CA CYS A 246 -15.71 6.78 1.03
C CYS A 246 -16.43 7.32 2.28
N GLY A 247 -15.72 7.95 3.21
CA GLY A 247 -16.26 8.38 4.49
C GLY A 247 -16.37 7.25 5.53
N VAL A 248 -15.68 6.12 5.33
CA VAL A 248 -15.75 4.97 6.23
C VAL A 248 -14.67 5.08 7.31
N PRO A 249 -15.04 5.07 8.60
CA PRO A 249 -14.08 5.04 9.70
C PRO A 249 -13.30 3.73 9.73
N VAL A 250 -12.03 3.81 10.14
CA VAL A 250 -11.12 2.67 10.15
C VAL A 250 -10.77 2.26 11.58
N ILE A 251 -10.91 0.98 11.90
CA ILE A 251 -10.36 0.38 13.11
C ILE A 251 -9.12 -0.41 12.71
N THR A 252 -7.99 -0.09 13.30
CA THR A 252 -6.74 -0.80 12.99
C THR A 252 -5.89 -0.98 14.24
N TYR A 253 -5.03 -1.98 14.21
CA TYR A 253 -3.99 -2.13 15.21
C TYR A 253 -3.00 -0.94 15.16
N ARG A 254 -2.46 -0.59 16.31
CA ARG A 254 -1.38 0.41 16.47
C ARG A 254 -0.06 -0.16 15.95
N ARG A 255 -0.06 -0.57 14.67
CA ARG A 255 1.04 -1.27 14.00
C ARG A 255 1.13 -0.86 12.53
N GLY A 256 2.35 -0.48 12.07
CA GLY A 256 2.63 -0.15 10.68
C GLY A 256 1.97 1.13 10.16
N GLY A 257 1.98 1.29 8.85
CA GLY A 257 1.44 2.46 8.15
C GLY A 257 -0.02 2.79 8.43
N PRO A 258 -0.95 1.81 8.59
CA PRO A 258 -2.33 2.12 8.94
C PRO A 258 -2.48 2.93 10.23
N ALA A 259 -1.60 2.72 11.21
CA ALA A 259 -1.60 3.47 12.46
C ALA A 259 -1.17 4.94 12.28
N GLU A 260 -0.47 5.29 11.21
CA GLU A 260 -0.12 6.67 10.85
C GLU A 260 -1.24 7.38 10.06
N ILE A 261 -2.08 6.58 9.38
CA ILE A 261 -3.21 7.09 8.60
C ILE A 261 -4.36 7.48 9.51
N VAL A 262 -4.73 6.60 10.46
CA VAL A 262 -5.90 6.77 11.31
C VAL A 262 -5.65 7.77 12.43
N GLU A 263 -6.42 8.85 12.46
CA GLU A 263 -6.46 9.78 13.58
C GLU A 263 -7.41 9.25 14.65
N HIS A 264 -6.85 8.74 15.76
CA HIS A 264 -7.60 8.11 16.86
C HIS A 264 -8.70 9.01 17.42
N GLY A 265 -9.94 8.53 17.42
CA GLY A 265 -11.13 9.28 17.87
C GLY A 265 -11.65 10.33 16.89
N LYS A 266 -11.06 10.45 15.68
CA LYS A 266 -11.53 11.39 14.66
C LYS A 266 -11.92 10.69 13.35
N THR A 267 -11.06 9.82 12.84
CA THR A 267 -11.31 9.10 11.59
C THR A 267 -11.31 7.59 11.78
N GLY A 268 -11.21 7.16 13.04
CA GLY A 268 -11.27 5.77 13.44
C GLY A 268 -10.64 5.52 14.80
N TRP A 269 -10.38 4.26 15.10
CA TRP A 269 -9.83 3.81 16.35
C TRP A 269 -8.54 3.04 16.18
N LEU A 270 -7.51 3.43 16.92
CA LEU A 270 -6.27 2.68 17.05
C LEU A 270 -6.38 1.75 18.26
N VAL A 271 -6.22 0.47 18.02
CA VAL A 271 -6.32 -0.60 19.01
C VAL A 271 -4.94 -1.21 19.25
N GLU A 272 -4.68 -1.63 20.49
CA GLU A 272 -3.43 -2.33 20.79
C GLU A 272 -3.30 -3.61 19.95
N PRO A 273 -2.11 -3.91 19.44
CA PRO A 273 -1.89 -5.07 18.59
C PRO A 273 -2.42 -6.38 19.20
N ASP A 274 -3.12 -7.15 18.38
CA ASP A 274 -3.65 -8.48 18.70
C ASP A 274 -4.73 -8.50 19.80
N SER A 275 -5.32 -7.34 20.16
CA SER A 275 -6.41 -7.21 21.15
C SER A 275 -7.78 -7.31 20.47
N ILE A 276 -8.38 -8.49 20.52
CA ILE A 276 -9.75 -8.70 20.02
C ILE A 276 -10.76 -7.88 20.83
N ASP A 277 -10.63 -7.84 22.17
CA ASP A 277 -11.51 -7.06 23.03
C ASP A 277 -11.46 -5.57 22.69
N GLY A 278 -10.25 -5.04 22.41
CA GLY A 278 -10.09 -3.66 21.96
C GLY A 278 -10.74 -3.39 20.60
N LEU A 279 -10.73 -4.38 19.68
CA LEU A 279 -11.48 -4.26 18.42
C LEU A 279 -12.98 -4.22 18.66
N VAL A 280 -13.51 -5.05 19.56
CA VAL A 280 -14.94 -5.07 19.94
C VAL A 280 -15.37 -3.73 20.55
N GLU A 281 -14.59 -3.19 21.48
CA GLU A 281 -14.83 -1.87 22.07
C GLU A 281 -14.83 -0.77 21.00
N ALA A 282 -13.88 -0.79 20.07
CA ALA A 282 -13.80 0.17 18.98
C ALA A 282 -14.99 0.05 18.01
N ILE A 283 -15.45 -1.18 17.72
CA ILE A 283 -16.64 -1.42 16.90
C ILE A 283 -17.88 -0.78 17.53
N ALA A 284 -18.07 -0.94 18.85
CA ALA A 284 -19.21 -0.35 19.57
C ALA A 284 -19.21 1.20 19.47
N ARG A 285 -18.05 1.81 19.32
CA ARG A 285 -17.84 3.26 19.28
C ARG A 285 -17.78 3.84 17.87
N LEU A 286 -17.99 3.07 16.81
CA LEU A 286 -17.94 3.57 15.42
C LEU A 286 -18.92 4.73 15.17
N GLY A 287 -20.06 4.76 15.86
CA GLY A 287 -21.02 5.85 15.77
C GLY A 287 -20.54 7.21 16.31
N GLU A 288 -19.42 7.25 17.02
CA GLU A 288 -18.80 8.50 17.50
C GLU A 288 -17.97 9.20 16.41
N ILE A 289 -17.65 8.50 15.31
CA ILE A 289 -16.81 9.03 14.23
C ILE A 289 -17.67 9.65 13.15
N ASP A 290 -17.42 10.92 12.86
CA ASP A 290 -18.05 11.63 11.75
C ASP A 290 -17.46 11.20 10.40
N ARG A 291 -18.31 10.68 9.53
CA ARG A 291 -17.92 10.18 8.20
C ARG A 291 -17.41 11.29 7.29
N GLN A 292 -17.94 12.52 7.44
CA GLN A 292 -17.46 13.67 6.69
C GLN A 292 -16.02 14.04 7.07
N THR A 293 -15.66 13.90 8.34
CA THR A 293 -14.26 14.09 8.81
C THR A 293 -13.31 13.06 8.18
N CYS A 294 -13.75 11.81 8.01
CA CYS A 294 -12.98 10.78 7.29
C CYS A 294 -12.71 11.22 5.84
N ARG A 295 -13.77 11.64 5.13
CA ARG A 295 -13.67 12.12 3.74
C ARG A 295 -12.74 13.33 3.61
N GLN A 296 -12.86 14.31 4.49
CA GLN A 296 -12.02 15.51 4.50
C GLN A 296 -10.53 15.18 4.70
N GLN A 297 -10.20 14.23 5.57
CA GLN A 297 -8.82 13.78 5.73
C GLN A 297 -8.29 13.17 4.43
N ALA A 298 -9.08 12.34 3.75
CA ALA A 298 -8.67 11.77 2.46
C ALA A 298 -8.42 12.85 1.41
N GLU A 299 -9.29 13.86 1.32
CA GLU A 299 -9.16 14.98 0.39
C GLU A 299 -7.89 15.81 0.64
N GLN A 300 -7.61 16.11 1.90
CA GLN A 300 -6.49 16.96 2.28
C GLN A 300 -5.14 16.26 2.19
N ARG A 301 -5.06 14.97 2.56
CA ARG A 301 -3.79 14.29 2.76
C ARG A 301 -3.49 13.19 1.74
N TYR A 302 -4.55 12.57 1.19
CA TYR A 302 -4.44 11.35 0.38
C TYR A 302 -5.04 11.50 -1.02
N SER A 303 -5.33 12.71 -1.47
CA SER A 303 -5.68 12.96 -2.87
C SER A 303 -4.46 12.83 -3.78
N SER A 304 -4.69 12.54 -5.07
CA SER A 304 -3.64 12.56 -6.10
C SER A 304 -2.95 13.93 -6.22
N ILE A 305 -3.65 15.01 -5.82
CA ILE A 305 -3.08 16.37 -5.75
C ILE A 305 -2.06 16.43 -4.61
N ALA A 306 -2.44 16.04 -3.40
CA ALA A 306 -1.56 16.05 -2.22
C ALA A 306 -0.33 15.13 -2.41
N MET A 307 -0.50 13.96 -3.02
CA MET A 307 0.62 13.08 -3.37
C MET A 307 1.51 13.73 -4.42
N GLY A 308 0.93 14.36 -5.44
CA GLY A 308 1.66 15.09 -6.48
C GLY A 308 2.53 16.21 -5.90
N ASP A 309 2.04 16.98 -4.91
CA ASP A 309 2.81 18.03 -4.22
C ASP A 309 4.06 17.43 -3.53
N ARG A 310 3.88 16.31 -2.81
CA ARG A 310 4.98 15.64 -2.11
C ARG A 310 6.03 15.08 -3.06
N VAL A 311 5.60 14.43 -4.13
CA VAL A 311 6.50 13.85 -5.15
C VAL A 311 7.23 14.96 -5.90
N GLU A 312 6.55 16.02 -6.30
CA GLU A 312 7.16 17.14 -7.02
C GLU A 312 8.21 17.86 -6.15
N ALA A 313 7.90 18.09 -4.86
CA ALA A 313 8.87 18.65 -3.92
C ALA A 313 10.08 17.72 -3.74
N TRP A 314 9.86 16.41 -3.64
CA TRP A 314 10.94 15.43 -3.55
C TRP A 314 11.86 15.46 -4.77
N LEU A 315 11.29 15.45 -5.99
CA LEU A 315 12.08 15.49 -7.22
C LEU A 315 12.85 16.80 -7.39
N ARG A 316 12.26 17.94 -7.01
CA ARG A 316 12.95 19.25 -7.06
C ARG A 316 14.18 19.32 -6.14
N ASP A 317 14.14 18.63 -5.01
CA ASP A 317 15.27 18.57 -4.08
C ASP A 317 16.45 17.74 -4.64
N MET A 318 16.21 16.94 -5.69
CA MET A 318 17.18 16.03 -6.30
C MET A 318 17.77 16.55 -7.62
N ILE A 319 17.05 17.44 -8.32
CA ILE A 319 17.43 18.04 -9.61
C ILE A 319 18.10 19.39 -9.39
#